data_31b988871cff2802b8e06b708592d1bc
#
_entry.id   31b988871cff2802b8e06b708592d1bc
#
_cell.length_a   1.000
_cell.length_b   1.000
_cell.length_c   1.000
_cell.angle_alpha   90.00
_cell.angle_beta   90.00
_cell.angle_gamma   90.00
#
_symmetry.space_group_name_H-M   'P 1'
#
loop_
_entity.id
_entity.type
_entity.pdbx_description
1 polymer ?
#
loop_
_entity_poly.entity_id
_entity_poly.type
_entity_poly.pdbx_seq_one_letter_code
_entity_poly.pdbx_strand_id
1 'polypeptide(L)'
;MSNSLLAPRVAVIGAGLMGREVASAFGRWFALLDCPVRPELVAVCDVNADALNWFRQVPTVVHFDTDHRTMLARPDIDVVYVAVPHHLHEGLYLDVLRAGKDLLAEKPFGIDLAAARRIRDEGVNLGRFVRVSSEFPFLPGVQRAIAAVRSGEFGRILSIRNSFLHSSDLDPTKVINWKRQTQFCGKAGVMNDLGLHVAHVPLRMGWKPARLYAQLQKLYTERPDGKGGTTPCDTWDNATVHGTLDLPDQSGVPLTLEMKRMSPTDTNSWEIEILGTEGGVRYSTKLPKTFLTYQRGKEQAWCSTDLGFGMPFKTITGGIFEPGFPDILQQMWAAYLAERAGELGSRFGCATPDEAVAHHELWAAALVSHAEQRVVSL
;
A
#
# COMPACT_ATOMS: atom_id res chain seq x y z
N MET A 1 24.17 -16.62 -7.23
CA MET A 1 22.84 -16.60 -6.58
C MET A 1 22.14 -17.93 -6.84
N SER A 2 21.29 -18.41 -5.89
CA SER A 2 20.52 -19.62 -6.14
C SER A 2 19.45 -19.38 -7.21
N ASN A 3 19.09 -20.40 -7.98
CA ASN A 3 18.08 -20.28 -9.03
C ASN A 3 16.73 -19.80 -8.47
N SER A 4 16.35 -20.15 -7.24
CA SER A 4 15.11 -19.73 -6.57
C SER A 4 15.06 -18.23 -6.23
N LEU A 5 16.20 -17.54 -6.17
CA LEU A 5 16.23 -16.09 -5.97
C LEU A 5 15.93 -15.32 -7.26
N LEU A 6 16.37 -15.83 -8.41
CA LEU A 6 16.21 -15.18 -9.71
C LEU A 6 14.95 -15.64 -10.47
N ALA A 7 14.45 -16.85 -10.17
CA ALA A 7 13.22 -17.41 -10.72
C ALA A 7 12.35 -17.97 -9.58
N PRO A 8 11.83 -17.09 -8.69
CA PRO A 8 11.05 -17.54 -7.55
C PRO A 8 9.68 -18.08 -7.99
N ARG A 9 9.27 -19.16 -7.36
CA ARG A 9 7.95 -19.77 -7.52
C ARG A 9 7.00 -19.15 -6.51
N VAL A 10 5.99 -18.49 -7.01
CA VAL A 10 5.06 -17.67 -6.22
C VAL A 10 3.72 -18.40 -6.09
N ALA A 11 3.13 -18.32 -4.92
CA ALA A 11 1.77 -18.76 -4.66
C ALA A 11 0.89 -17.58 -4.20
N VAL A 12 -0.40 -17.67 -4.46
CA VAL A 12 -1.41 -16.69 -4.05
C VAL A 12 -2.43 -17.35 -3.13
N ILE A 13 -2.67 -16.77 -1.96
CA ILE A 13 -3.82 -17.08 -1.10
C ILE A 13 -4.83 -15.95 -1.26
N GLY A 14 -6.02 -16.25 -1.77
CA GLY A 14 -7.06 -15.29 -2.11
C GLY A 14 -7.20 -15.09 -3.63
N ALA A 15 -8.13 -15.79 -4.25
CA ALA A 15 -8.42 -15.75 -5.70
C ALA A 15 -9.35 -14.60 -6.10
N GLY A 16 -9.49 -13.58 -5.25
CA GLY A 16 -10.27 -12.36 -5.49
C GLY A 16 -9.60 -11.40 -6.48
N LEU A 17 -10.04 -10.13 -6.45
CA LEU A 17 -9.53 -9.09 -7.36
C LEU A 17 -8.00 -8.98 -7.30
N MET A 18 -7.42 -8.79 -6.11
CA MET A 18 -5.97 -8.57 -5.97
C MET A 18 -5.15 -9.80 -6.38
N GLY A 19 -5.61 -11.01 -6.09
CA GLY A 19 -4.94 -12.22 -6.58
C GLY A 19 -4.91 -12.31 -8.11
N ARG A 20 -5.99 -11.92 -8.78
CA ARG A 20 -6.06 -11.86 -10.26
C ARG A 20 -5.19 -10.75 -10.83
N GLU A 21 -5.12 -9.59 -10.19
CA GLU A 21 -4.24 -8.49 -10.61
C GLU A 21 -2.77 -8.90 -10.52
N VAL A 22 -2.37 -9.64 -9.48
CA VAL A 22 -1.00 -10.19 -9.37
C VAL A 22 -0.70 -11.17 -10.51
N ALA A 23 -1.62 -12.09 -10.81
CA ALA A 23 -1.45 -13.00 -11.95
C ALA A 23 -1.31 -12.25 -13.28
N SER A 24 -2.11 -11.19 -13.47
CA SER A 24 -2.05 -10.32 -14.65
C SER A 24 -0.73 -9.53 -14.73
N ALA A 25 -0.21 -9.05 -13.59
CA ALA A 25 1.08 -8.39 -13.53
C ALA A 25 2.22 -9.33 -13.93
N PHE A 26 2.16 -10.60 -13.50
CA PHE A 26 3.15 -11.62 -13.90
C PHE A 26 3.04 -11.99 -15.38
N GLY A 27 1.83 -12.04 -15.94
CA GLY A 27 1.60 -12.23 -17.38
C GLY A 27 2.20 -11.12 -18.25
N ARG A 28 2.41 -9.92 -17.67
CA ARG A 28 3.05 -8.76 -18.33
C ARG A 28 4.54 -8.60 -18.02
N TRP A 29 5.18 -9.57 -17.35
CA TRP A 29 6.57 -9.45 -16.88
C TRP A 29 7.57 -9.14 -18.00
N PHE A 30 7.27 -9.53 -19.23
CA PHE A 30 8.05 -9.23 -20.42
C PHE A 30 8.16 -7.73 -20.75
N ALA A 31 7.29 -6.91 -20.16
CA ALA A 31 7.39 -5.46 -20.31
C ALA A 31 8.57 -4.85 -19.56
N LEU A 32 9.12 -5.53 -18.56
CA LEU A 32 10.27 -5.07 -17.78
C LEU A 32 11.60 -5.39 -18.52
N LEU A 33 12.43 -4.37 -18.68
CA LEU A 33 13.70 -4.49 -19.44
C LEU A 33 14.92 -4.76 -18.55
N ASP A 34 14.90 -4.28 -17.31
CA ASP A 34 16.04 -4.31 -16.39
C ASP A 34 15.74 -4.96 -15.03
N CYS A 35 14.66 -5.73 -14.93
CA CYS A 35 14.39 -6.52 -13.75
C CYS A 35 15.17 -7.85 -13.83
N PRO A 36 16.10 -8.13 -12.90
CA PRO A 36 16.92 -9.33 -12.94
C PRO A 36 16.15 -10.60 -12.55
N VAL A 37 14.95 -10.46 -11.98
CA VAL A 37 14.16 -11.56 -11.44
C VAL A 37 12.98 -11.86 -12.36
N ARG A 38 12.66 -13.13 -12.58
CA ARG A 38 11.51 -13.59 -13.36
C ARG A 38 10.68 -14.57 -12.55
N PRO A 39 9.62 -14.11 -11.88
CA PRO A 39 8.77 -14.98 -11.07
C PRO A 39 7.89 -15.89 -11.92
N GLU A 40 7.52 -17.02 -11.34
CA GLU A 40 6.51 -17.91 -11.89
C GLU A 40 5.38 -18.10 -10.88
N LEU A 41 4.14 -17.83 -11.29
CA LEU A 41 2.96 -18.09 -10.46
C LEU A 41 2.59 -19.56 -10.62
N VAL A 42 2.81 -20.38 -9.59
CA VAL A 42 2.66 -21.85 -9.67
C VAL A 42 1.46 -22.38 -8.92
N ALA A 43 0.95 -21.65 -7.93
CA ALA A 43 -0.14 -22.12 -7.07
C ALA A 43 -1.13 -21.00 -6.71
N VAL A 44 -2.38 -21.37 -6.54
CA VAL A 44 -3.45 -20.51 -6.01
C VAL A 44 -4.28 -21.27 -5.02
N CYS A 45 -4.67 -20.59 -3.92
CA CYS A 45 -5.53 -21.14 -2.88
C CYS A 45 -6.68 -20.17 -2.58
N ASP A 46 -7.90 -20.69 -2.51
CA ASP A 46 -9.06 -19.95 -2.01
C ASP A 46 -10.07 -20.95 -1.44
N VAL A 47 -10.68 -20.62 -0.30
CA VAL A 47 -11.74 -21.45 0.32
C VAL A 47 -12.96 -21.64 -0.59
N ASN A 48 -13.18 -20.70 -1.51
CA ASN A 48 -14.19 -20.80 -2.55
C ASN A 48 -13.57 -21.44 -3.82
N ALA A 49 -13.84 -22.71 -4.04
CA ALA A 49 -13.32 -23.45 -5.19
C ALA A 49 -13.71 -22.80 -6.55
N ASP A 50 -14.87 -22.14 -6.64
CA ASP A 50 -15.29 -21.47 -7.89
C ASP A 50 -14.38 -20.28 -8.24
N ALA A 51 -13.82 -19.60 -7.24
CA ALA A 51 -12.88 -18.51 -7.47
C ALA A 51 -11.59 -18.95 -8.17
N LEU A 52 -11.19 -20.21 -7.97
CA LEU A 52 -10.01 -20.81 -8.59
C LEU A 52 -10.16 -20.99 -10.10
N ASN A 53 -11.39 -21.10 -10.61
CA ASN A 53 -11.64 -21.37 -12.05
C ASN A 53 -11.03 -20.31 -12.96
N TRP A 54 -11.00 -19.03 -12.52
CA TRP A 54 -10.38 -17.96 -13.29
C TRP A 54 -8.88 -18.20 -13.53
N PHE A 55 -8.17 -18.79 -12.55
CA PHE A 55 -6.73 -19.05 -12.63
C PHE A 55 -6.35 -20.22 -13.56
N ARG A 56 -7.31 -21.05 -13.98
CA ARG A 56 -7.06 -22.14 -14.93
C ARG A 56 -6.61 -21.65 -16.32
N GLN A 57 -6.84 -20.38 -16.64
CA GLN A 57 -6.32 -19.75 -17.85
C GLN A 57 -4.85 -19.29 -17.74
N VAL A 58 -4.25 -19.31 -16.54
CA VAL A 58 -2.86 -18.93 -16.31
C VAL A 58 -1.97 -20.17 -16.47
N PRO A 59 -1.17 -20.25 -17.56
CA PRO A 59 -0.51 -21.52 -17.93
C PRO A 59 0.47 -22.06 -16.90
N THR A 60 1.06 -21.17 -16.07
CA THR A 60 2.04 -21.54 -15.05
C THR A 60 1.42 -22.06 -13.76
N VAL A 61 0.12 -21.81 -13.53
CA VAL A 61 -0.58 -22.27 -12.33
C VAL A 61 -0.95 -23.75 -12.50
N VAL A 62 -0.27 -24.59 -11.76
CA VAL A 62 -0.47 -26.05 -11.80
C VAL A 62 -1.09 -26.59 -10.51
N HIS A 63 -1.12 -25.81 -9.42
CA HIS A 63 -1.69 -26.19 -8.14
C HIS A 63 -2.89 -25.32 -7.76
N PHE A 64 -4.00 -25.97 -7.40
CA PHE A 64 -5.27 -25.35 -7.04
C PHE A 64 -5.74 -25.98 -5.73
N ASP A 65 -5.63 -25.26 -4.63
CA ASP A 65 -5.94 -25.77 -3.30
C ASP A 65 -7.09 -24.97 -2.66
N THR A 66 -7.90 -25.62 -1.84
CA THR A 66 -8.92 -24.95 -1.01
C THR A 66 -8.49 -24.86 0.47
N ASP A 67 -7.40 -25.50 0.83
CA ASP A 67 -6.74 -25.39 2.14
C ASP A 67 -5.31 -24.85 1.94
N HIS A 68 -5.03 -23.67 2.50
CA HIS A 68 -3.71 -23.04 2.44
C HIS A 68 -2.60 -23.90 3.05
N ARG A 69 -2.90 -24.74 4.05
CA ARG A 69 -1.89 -25.61 4.68
C ARG A 69 -1.38 -26.67 3.70
N THR A 70 -2.28 -27.24 2.91
CA THR A 70 -1.91 -28.16 1.82
C THR A 70 -0.99 -27.49 0.81
N MET A 71 -1.32 -26.26 0.40
CA MET A 71 -0.50 -25.48 -0.51
C MET A 71 0.87 -25.13 0.12
N LEU A 72 0.91 -24.67 1.37
CA LEU A 72 2.14 -24.28 2.06
C LEU A 72 3.10 -25.44 2.33
N ALA A 73 2.62 -26.68 2.44
CA ALA A 73 3.45 -27.86 2.58
C ALA A 73 4.29 -28.20 1.33
N ARG A 74 4.00 -27.56 0.18
CA ARG A 74 4.72 -27.81 -1.08
C ARG A 74 6.14 -27.27 -1.05
N PRO A 75 7.16 -28.06 -1.38
CA PRO A 75 8.56 -27.60 -1.40
C PRO A 75 8.87 -26.70 -2.61
N ASP A 76 8.01 -26.71 -3.63
CA ASP A 76 8.14 -25.95 -4.86
C ASP A 76 7.49 -24.56 -4.83
N ILE A 77 7.28 -23.99 -3.64
CA ILE A 77 6.83 -22.61 -3.41
C ILE A 77 7.90 -21.88 -2.61
N ASP A 78 8.33 -20.71 -3.10
CA ASP A 78 9.35 -19.87 -2.46
C ASP A 78 8.74 -18.66 -1.76
N VAL A 79 7.73 -18.04 -2.39
CA VAL A 79 7.09 -16.78 -1.96
C VAL A 79 5.58 -16.97 -1.95
N VAL A 80 4.93 -16.41 -0.95
CA VAL A 80 3.46 -16.38 -0.87
C VAL A 80 2.97 -14.94 -0.81
N TYR A 81 1.95 -14.64 -1.61
CA TYR A 81 1.14 -13.43 -1.52
C TYR A 81 -0.22 -13.76 -0.93
N VAL A 82 -0.67 -12.95 0.03
CA VAL A 82 -1.94 -13.20 0.75
C VAL A 82 -2.86 -12.00 0.58
N ALA A 83 -3.99 -12.18 -0.11
CA ALA A 83 -4.97 -11.16 -0.46
C ALA A 83 -6.38 -11.55 -0.01
N VAL A 84 -6.62 -11.49 1.27
CA VAL A 84 -7.87 -11.90 1.96
C VAL A 84 -8.43 -10.77 2.83
N PRO A 85 -9.62 -10.90 3.45
CA PRO A 85 -10.11 -9.94 4.44
C PRO A 85 -9.17 -9.77 5.63
N HIS A 86 -9.08 -8.53 6.17
CA HIS A 86 -8.04 -8.11 7.14
C HIS A 86 -7.97 -8.96 8.41
N HIS A 87 -9.11 -9.47 8.93
CA HIS A 87 -9.13 -10.29 10.14
C HIS A 87 -8.43 -11.65 9.98
N LEU A 88 -8.20 -12.10 8.75
CA LEU A 88 -7.49 -13.34 8.45
C LEU A 88 -5.99 -13.13 8.28
N HIS A 89 -5.51 -11.88 8.13
CA HIS A 89 -4.13 -11.58 7.81
C HIS A 89 -3.15 -12.19 8.80
N GLU A 90 -3.35 -11.98 10.11
CA GLU A 90 -2.41 -12.44 11.12
C GLU A 90 -2.23 -13.96 11.06
N GLY A 91 -3.33 -14.72 11.10
CA GLY A 91 -3.26 -16.19 11.09
C GLY A 91 -2.57 -16.74 9.86
N LEU A 92 -2.96 -16.23 8.66
CA LEU A 92 -2.39 -16.70 7.40
C LEU A 92 -0.93 -16.27 7.23
N TYR A 93 -0.55 -15.06 7.64
CA TYR A 93 0.84 -14.60 7.55
C TYR A 93 1.74 -15.44 8.45
N LEU A 94 1.32 -15.73 9.68
CA LEU A 94 2.07 -16.60 10.58
C LEU A 94 2.19 -18.03 10.04
N ASP A 95 1.13 -18.59 9.44
CA ASP A 95 1.19 -19.91 8.82
C ASP A 95 2.17 -19.94 7.62
N VAL A 96 2.20 -18.87 6.78
CA VAL A 96 3.16 -18.72 5.68
C VAL A 96 4.60 -18.70 6.21
N LEU A 97 4.89 -17.89 7.22
CA LEU A 97 6.23 -17.72 7.80
C LEU A 97 6.72 -19.04 8.44
N ARG A 98 5.85 -19.73 9.20
CA ARG A 98 6.14 -21.01 9.85
C ARG A 98 6.34 -22.15 8.86
N ALA A 99 5.71 -22.07 7.70
CA ALA A 99 5.95 -22.99 6.58
C ALA A 99 7.29 -22.73 5.86
N GLY A 100 8.09 -21.76 6.33
CA GLY A 100 9.40 -21.43 5.77
C GLY A 100 9.35 -20.66 4.46
N LYS A 101 8.23 -20.02 4.13
CA LYS A 101 8.06 -19.24 2.91
C LYS A 101 8.29 -17.74 3.17
N ASP A 102 8.75 -17.02 2.15
CA ASP A 102 8.81 -15.56 2.18
C ASP A 102 7.44 -14.96 1.87
N LEU A 103 7.18 -13.75 2.36
CA LEU A 103 5.86 -13.16 2.34
C LEU A 103 5.85 -11.75 1.71
N LEU A 104 5.03 -11.57 0.67
CA LEU A 104 4.50 -10.24 0.36
C LEU A 104 3.09 -10.15 0.94
N ALA A 105 2.97 -9.42 2.04
CA ALA A 105 1.72 -9.25 2.77
C ALA A 105 0.87 -8.16 2.13
N GLU A 106 -0.45 -8.39 2.00
CA GLU A 106 -1.36 -7.29 1.73
C GLU A 106 -1.53 -6.37 2.94
N LYS A 107 -1.86 -5.12 2.63
CA LYS A 107 -2.21 -4.14 3.67
C LYS A 107 -3.66 -4.35 4.16
N PRO A 108 -3.94 -4.03 5.42
CA PRO A 108 -3.00 -3.66 6.48
C PRO A 108 -2.17 -4.87 6.95
N PHE A 109 -1.01 -4.59 7.51
CA PHE A 109 -0.13 -5.64 8.06
C PHE A 109 -0.65 -6.14 9.42
N GLY A 110 -1.66 -7.01 9.36
CA GLY A 110 -2.48 -7.38 10.51
C GLY A 110 -3.67 -6.44 10.71
N ILE A 111 -4.58 -6.81 11.60
CA ILE A 111 -5.82 -6.07 11.87
C ILE A 111 -5.62 -4.87 12.81
N ASP A 112 -4.55 -4.90 13.62
CA ASP A 112 -4.19 -3.90 14.62
C ASP A 112 -2.67 -3.89 14.91
N LEU A 113 -2.25 -2.98 15.79
CA LEU A 113 -0.85 -2.84 16.18
C LEU A 113 -0.27 -4.11 16.83
N ALA A 114 -1.06 -4.81 17.63
CA ALA A 114 -0.59 -6.01 18.32
C ALA A 114 -0.33 -7.14 17.31
N ALA A 115 -1.25 -7.34 16.36
CA ALA A 115 -1.08 -8.27 15.26
C ALA A 115 0.13 -7.92 14.38
N ALA A 116 0.29 -6.65 14.01
CA ALA A 116 1.43 -6.19 13.20
C ALA A 116 2.78 -6.48 13.88
N ARG A 117 2.88 -6.24 15.18
CA ARG A 117 4.09 -6.57 15.96
C ARG A 117 4.37 -8.06 15.99
N ARG A 118 3.35 -8.90 16.25
CA ARG A 118 3.53 -10.37 16.26
C ARG A 118 4.00 -10.90 14.91
N ILE A 119 3.42 -10.42 13.80
CA ILE A 119 3.82 -10.85 12.46
C ILE A 119 5.26 -10.44 12.16
N ARG A 120 5.63 -9.17 12.45
CA ARG A 120 7.00 -8.67 12.30
C ARG A 120 8.00 -9.53 13.09
N ASP A 121 7.73 -9.73 14.36
CA ASP A 121 8.64 -10.45 15.28
C ASP A 121 8.82 -11.91 14.85
N GLU A 122 7.74 -12.58 14.42
CA GLU A 122 7.82 -13.95 13.89
C GLU A 122 8.64 -14.00 12.59
N GLY A 123 8.46 -13.03 11.69
CA GLY A 123 9.25 -12.93 10.46
C GLY A 123 10.75 -12.79 10.75
N VAL A 124 11.11 -11.95 11.71
CA VAL A 124 12.50 -11.78 12.17
C VAL A 124 13.03 -13.06 12.82
N ASN A 125 12.27 -13.65 13.74
CA ASN A 125 12.68 -14.87 14.46
C ASN A 125 12.93 -16.06 13.52
N LEU A 126 12.14 -16.17 12.47
CA LEU A 126 12.26 -17.26 11.47
C LEU A 126 13.20 -16.91 10.31
N GLY A 127 13.77 -15.70 10.28
CA GLY A 127 14.66 -15.24 9.21
C GLY A 127 13.97 -15.21 7.83
N ARG A 128 12.68 -14.87 7.77
CA ARG A 128 11.91 -14.80 6.53
C ARG A 128 11.95 -13.40 5.92
N PHE A 129 11.98 -13.34 4.59
CA PHE A 129 11.89 -12.07 3.88
C PHE A 129 10.43 -11.64 3.81
N VAL A 130 10.10 -10.53 4.47
CA VAL A 130 8.73 -9.99 4.57
C VAL A 130 8.70 -8.56 4.08
N ARG A 131 7.74 -8.23 3.22
CA ARG A 131 7.38 -6.85 2.84
C ARG A 131 5.87 -6.72 2.78
N VAL A 132 5.41 -5.46 2.78
CA VAL A 132 3.98 -5.14 2.73
C VAL A 132 3.68 -4.40 1.43
N SER A 133 2.61 -4.76 0.75
CA SER A 133 2.21 -4.18 -0.52
C SER A 133 1.80 -2.71 -0.35
N SER A 134 2.34 -1.85 -1.20
CA SER A 134 2.00 -0.43 -1.31
C SER A 134 2.47 0.07 -2.67
N GLU A 135 1.59 0.13 -3.65
CA GLU A 135 1.93 0.32 -5.07
C GLU A 135 2.08 1.78 -5.50
N PHE A 136 1.39 2.74 -4.86
CA PHE A 136 1.41 4.15 -5.29
C PHE A 136 2.79 4.81 -5.30
N PRO A 137 3.73 4.48 -4.41
CA PRO A 137 5.08 5.04 -4.48
C PRO A 137 5.82 4.74 -5.79
N PHE A 138 5.37 3.74 -6.57
CA PHE A 138 6.00 3.35 -7.84
C PHE A 138 5.54 4.18 -9.05
N LEU A 139 4.59 5.11 -8.87
CA LEU A 139 4.21 6.09 -9.89
C LEU A 139 5.38 7.03 -10.24
N PRO A 140 5.59 7.36 -11.52
CA PRO A 140 6.66 8.25 -11.95
C PRO A 140 6.68 9.60 -11.22
N GLY A 141 5.51 10.21 -11.01
CA GLY A 141 5.41 11.49 -10.29
C GLY A 141 5.82 11.38 -8.83
N VAL A 142 5.51 10.27 -8.17
CA VAL A 142 5.95 10.01 -6.79
C VAL A 142 7.45 9.77 -6.75
N GLN A 143 8.01 9.00 -7.68
CA GLN A 143 9.46 8.79 -7.81
C GLN A 143 10.20 10.11 -8.03
N ARG A 144 9.67 11.01 -8.88
CA ARG A 144 10.22 12.36 -9.10
C ARG A 144 10.16 13.23 -7.83
N ALA A 145 9.05 13.18 -7.10
CA ALA A 145 8.92 13.90 -5.82
C ALA A 145 9.93 13.42 -4.77
N ILE A 146 10.08 12.09 -4.63
CA ILE A 146 11.08 11.47 -3.73
C ILE A 146 12.50 11.88 -4.14
N ALA A 147 12.83 11.87 -5.43
CA ALA A 147 14.13 12.28 -5.93
C ALA A 147 14.41 13.75 -5.59
N ALA A 148 13.43 14.65 -5.76
CA ALA A 148 13.54 16.07 -5.45
C ALA A 148 13.79 16.33 -3.95
N VAL A 149 13.09 15.59 -3.08
CA VAL A 149 13.35 15.67 -1.64
C VAL A 149 14.77 15.22 -1.30
N ARG A 150 15.18 14.07 -1.84
CA ARG A 150 16.52 13.50 -1.55
C ARG A 150 17.67 14.35 -2.06
N SER A 151 17.48 15.08 -3.16
CA SER A 151 18.47 15.99 -3.73
C SER A 151 18.49 17.36 -3.04
N GLY A 152 17.53 17.67 -2.16
CA GLY A 152 17.42 18.96 -1.49
C GLY A 152 16.80 20.07 -2.34
N GLU A 153 16.18 19.75 -3.50
CA GLU A 153 15.57 20.75 -4.40
C GLU A 153 14.56 21.68 -3.71
N PHE A 154 13.91 21.20 -2.64
CA PHE A 154 12.88 21.99 -1.96
C PHE A 154 13.43 22.85 -0.80
N GLY A 155 14.75 22.71 -0.46
CA GLY A 155 15.32 23.37 0.71
C GLY A 155 14.71 22.82 2.01
N ARG A 156 14.44 23.69 2.99
CA ARG A 156 13.78 23.30 4.24
C ARG A 156 12.30 23.00 3.99
N ILE A 157 11.81 21.88 4.47
CA ILE A 157 10.41 21.47 4.27
C ILE A 157 9.49 22.33 5.15
N LEU A 158 8.50 22.93 4.55
CA LEU A 158 7.50 23.79 5.23
C LEU A 158 6.23 23.01 5.58
N SER A 159 5.78 22.12 4.71
CA SER A 159 4.60 21.28 4.95
C SER A 159 4.56 20.10 4.02
N ILE A 160 3.90 19.03 4.46
CA ILE A 160 3.65 17.81 3.69
C ILE A 160 2.16 17.48 3.80
N ARG A 161 1.55 17.15 2.67
CA ARG A 161 0.19 16.59 2.64
C ARG A 161 0.19 15.35 1.75
N ASN A 162 -0.42 14.27 2.22
CA ASN A 162 -0.67 13.07 1.43
C ASN A 162 -2.10 12.59 1.65
N SER A 163 -2.80 12.23 0.58
CA SER A 163 -4.20 11.82 0.64
C SER A 163 -4.48 10.62 -0.25
N PHE A 164 -5.43 9.79 0.18
CA PHE A 164 -6.02 8.74 -0.62
C PHE A 164 -7.54 8.77 -0.46
N LEU A 165 -8.22 9.10 -1.54
CA LEU A 165 -9.60 9.56 -1.56
C LEU A 165 -10.43 8.70 -2.50
N HIS A 166 -11.60 8.26 -2.02
CA HIS A 166 -12.59 7.49 -2.77
C HIS A 166 -13.99 8.07 -2.62
N SER A 167 -14.83 7.88 -3.62
CA SER A 167 -16.28 8.12 -3.59
C SER A 167 -17.09 6.83 -3.44
N SER A 168 -16.43 5.70 -3.18
CA SER A 168 -17.00 4.36 -3.29
C SER A 168 -18.19 4.07 -2.37
N ASP A 169 -18.35 4.87 -1.31
CA ASP A 169 -19.37 4.64 -0.28
C ASP A 169 -20.35 5.81 -0.10
N LEU A 170 -20.36 6.75 -1.06
CA LEU A 170 -21.32 7.87 -1.07
C LEU A 170 -22.77 7.42 -1.21
N ASP A 171 -23.02 6.34 -1.96
CA ASP A 171 -24.37 5.81 -2.14
C ASP A 171 -24.82 5.06 -0.86
N PRO A 172 -25.86 5.55 -0.14
CA PRO A 172 -26.36 4.89 1.05
C PRO A 172 -27.05 3.55 0.76
N THR A 173 -27.50 3.34 -0.48
CA THR A 173 -28.22 2.10 -0.88
C THR A 173 -27.28 0.94 -1.23
N LYS A 174 -25.97 1.20 -1.29
CA LYS A 174 -24.96 0.18 -1.54
C LYS A 174 -24.99 -0.89 -0.47
N VAL A 175 -25.08 -2.15 -0.87
CA VAL A 175 -25.03 -3.31 0.04
C VAL A 175 -23.72 -3.28 0.85
N ILE A 176 -23.85 -3.60 2.13
CA ILE A 176 -22.71 -3.64 3.05
C ILE A 176 -21.63 -4.62 2.57
N ASN A 177 -20.37 -4.24 2.77
CA ASN A 177 -19.25 -5.16 2.62
C ASN A 177 -18.50 -5.28 3.96
N TRP A 178 -17.62 -6.27 4.07
CA TRP A 178 -16.88 -6.59 5.28
C TRP A 178 -16.02 -5.41 5.80
N LYS A 179 -15.61 -4.47 4.95
CA LYS A 179 -14.83 -3.29 5.31
C LYS A 179 -15.62 -2.27 6.15
N ARG A 180 -16.94 -2.44 6.30
CA ARG A 180 -17.83 -1.60 7.11
C ARG A 180 -18.05 -2.16 8.52
N GLN A 181 -17.40 -3.27 8.85
CA GLN A 181 -17.58 -3.97 10.11
C GLN A 181 -16.23 -4.15 10.81
N THR A 182 -16.09 -3.63 12.04
CA THR A 182 -14.83 -3.65 12.80
C THR A 182 -14.31 -5.06 13.06
N GLN A 183 -15.20 -6.05 13.20
CA GLN A 183 -14.81 -7.45 13.36
C GLN A 183 -13.99 -8.00 12.19
N PHE A 184 -14.16 -7.44 10.99
CA PHE A 184 -13.46 -7.90 9.78
C PHE A 184 -12.32 -6.99 9.34
N CYS A 185 -12.43 -5.66 9.56
CA CYS A 185 -11.43 -4.71 9.08
C CYS A 185 -10.68 -3.98 10.20
N GLY A 186 -11.01 -4.23 11.48
CA GLY A 186 -10.38 -3.60 12.63
C GLY A 186 -10.96 -2.22 12.97
N LYS A 187 -10.66 -1.75 14.19
CA LYS A 187 -11.19 -0.50 14.77
C LYS A 187 -10.75 0.76 14.02
N ALA A 188 -9.61 0.71 13.33
CA ALA A 188 -9.10 1.86 12.58
C ALA A 188 -9.86 2.13 11.26
N GLY A 189 -10.70 1.17 10.78
CA GLY A 189 -11.61 1.37 9.66
C GLY A 189 -10.90 1.82 8.38
N VAL A 190 -11.24 3.02 7.88
CA VAL A 190 -10.62 3.61 6.69
C VAL A 190 -9.10 3.74 6.80
N MET A 191 -8.56 4.00 7.99
CA MET A 191 -7.13 4.12 8.21
C MET A 191 -6.41 2.78 8.02
N ASN A 192 -7.02 1.64 8.36
CA ASN A 192 -6.47 0.32 8.04
C ASN A 192 -6.46 0.06 6.52
N ASP A 193 -7.54 0.43 5.83
CA ASP A 193 -7.67 0.10 4.41
C ASP A 193 -6.87 1.03 3.49
N LEU A 194 -6.83 2.33 3.78
CA LEU A 194 -6.18 3.33 2.92
C LEU A 194 -4.87 3.89 3.51
N GLY A 195 -4.64 3.68 4.79
CA GLY A 195 -3.63 4.43 5.53
C GLY A 195 -2.19 4.12 5.15
N LEU A 196 -1.82 2.87 4.85
CA LEU A 196 -0.46 2.56 4.43
C LEU A 196 -0.11 3.27 3.12
N HIS A 197 -1.06 3.44 2.21
CA HIS A 197 -0.84 4.15 0.96
C HIS A 197 -0.48 5.63 1.16
N VAL A 198 -0.99 6.28 2.21
CA VAL A 198 -0.64 7.67 2.52
C VAL A 198 0.55 7.80 3.48
N ALA A 199 0.84 6.78 4.28
CA ALA A 199 1.91 6.82 5.27
C ALA A 199 3.26 6.31 4.74
N HIS A 200 3.28 5.43 3.72
CA HIS A 200 4.50 4.75 3.28
C HIS A 200 5.59 5.74 2.81
N VAL A 201 5.27 6.70 1.94
CA VAL A 201 6.25 7.69 1.48
C VAL A 201 6.75 8.55 2.66
N PRO A 202 5.88 9.18 3.47
CA PRO A 202 6.32 9.89 4.66
C PRO A 202 7.22 9.07 5.59
N LEU A 203 6.82 7.86 5.96
CA LEU A 203 7.61 7.00 6.85
C LEU A 203 8.97 6.63 6.26
N ARG A 204 9.03 6.29 4.96
CA ARG A 204 10.27 5.99 4.24
C ARG A 204 11.21 7.20 4.15
N MET A 205 10.67 8.41 4.14
CA MET A 205 11.44 9.65 4.15
C MET A 205 11.85 10.09 5.58
N GLY A 206 11.53 9.29 6.62
CA GLY A 206 11.80 9.61 8.01
C GLY A 206 10.81 10.62 8.61
N TRP A 207 9.70 10.88 7.95
CA TRP A 207 8.68 11.84 8.37
C TRP A 207 7.61 11.17 9.27
N LYS A 208 8.06 10.55 10.35
CA LYS A 208 7.17 10.04 11.40
C LYS A 208 6.81 11.20 12.34
N PRO A 209 5.54 11.54 12.53
CA PRO A 209 5.16 12.61 13.43
C PRO A 209 5.51 12.28 14.88
N ALA A 210 6.00 13.29 15.63
CA ALA A 210 6.24 13.18 17.06
C ALA A 210 4.94 13.30 17.88
N ARG A 211 3.94 13.97 17.31
CA ARG A 211 2.61 14.16 17.91
C ARG A 211 1.57 14.34 16.80
N LEU A 212 0.33 13.99 17.10
CA LEU A 212 -0.77 14.15 16.14
C LEU A 212 -2.09 14.54 16.82
N TYR A 213 -2.97 15.15 16.01
CA TYR A 213 -4.39 15.33 16.27
C TYR A 213 -5.18 14.67 15.12
N ALA A 214 -6.24 13.93 15.44
CA ALA A 214 -7.03 13.25 14.45
C ALA A 214 -8.53 13.57 14.56
N GLN A 215 -9.15 13.72 13.39
CA GLN A 215 -10.59 13.83 13.25
C GLN A 215 -11.10 12.68 12.39
N LEU A 216 -11.98 11.85 12.97
CA LEU A 216 -12.58 10.70 12.32
C LEU A 216 -14.07 10.93 12.12
N GLN A 217 -14.62 10.46 11.02
CA GLN A 217 -16.01 10.65 10.67
C GLN A 217 -16.67 9.30 10.32
N LYS A 218 -17.86 9.08 10.87
CA LYS A 218 -18.77 7.99 10.51
C LYS A 218 -20.05 8.62 9.99
N LEU A 219 -20.38 8.40 8.72
CA LEU A 219 -21.49 9.05 8.02
C LEU A 219 -22.74 8.16 8.01
N TYR A 220 -22.56 6.89 7.70
CA TYR A 220 -23.66 5.92 7.71
C TYR A 220 -23.45 4.90 8.80
N THR A 221 -24.46 4.75 9.67
CA THR A 221 -24.44 3.80 10.78
C THR A 221 -24.98 2.42 10.42
N GLU A 222 -25.65 2.30 9.26
CA GLU A 222 -26.17 1.04 8.73
C GLU A 222 -26.23 1.06 7.20
N ARG A 223 -26.26 -0.11 6.58
CA ARG A 223 -26.42 -0.31 5.15
C ARG A 223 -27.30 -1.52 4.86
N PRO A 224 -27.92 -1.59 3.65
CA PRO A 224 -28.61 -2.79 3.19
C PRO A 224 -27.73 -4.03 3.31
N ASP A 225 -28.32 -5.15 3.77
CA ASP A 225 -27.63 -6.45 3.89
C ASP A 225 -27.72 -7.29 2.60
N GLY A 226 -28.44 -6.80 1.59
CA GLY A 226 -28.74 -7.53 0.35
C GLY A 226 -29.80 -8.61 0.48
N LYS A 227 -30.46 -8.74 1.65
CA LYS A 227 -31.49 -9.74 1.95
C LYS A 227 -32.83 -9.13 2.36
N GLY A 228 -32.97 -7.81 2.19
CA GLY A 228 -34.15 -7.04 2.53
C GLY A 228 -34.13 -6.38 3.90
N GLY A 229 -33.02 -6.50 4.65
CA GLY A 229 -32.77 -5.84 5.93
C GLY A 229 -31.60 -4.87 5.87
N THR A 230 -31.17 -4.40 7.05
CA THR A 230 -29.97 -3.57 7.23
C THR A 230 -28.98 -4.23 8.18
N THR A 231 -27.71 -3.89 8.06
CA THR A 231 -26.62 -4.33 8.94
C THR A 231 -25.85 -3.11 9.44
N PRO A 232 -25.47 -3.05 10.73
CA PRO A 232 -24.69 -1.95 11.30
C PRO A 232 -23.33 -1.74 10.59
N CYS A 233 -23.00 -0.46 10.34
CA CYS A 233 -21.68 0.01 9.94
C CYS A 233 -21.01 0.64 11.16
N ASP A 234 -20.00 -0.02 11.71
CA ASP A 234 -19.36 0.40 12.96
C ASP A 234 -17.92 0.93 12.76
N THR A 235 -17.44 1.02 11.49
CA THR A 235 -16.12 1.52 11.14
C THR A 235 -16.13 3.00 10.75
N TRP A 236 -14.94 3.61 10.71
CA TRP A 236 -14.75 4.98 10.25
C TRP A 236 -14.75 5.06 8.72
N ASP A 237 -15.46 6.04 8.17
CA ASP A 237 -15.57 6.29 6.72
C ASP A 237 -14.50 7.25 6.22
N ASN A 238 -14.22 8.31 7.00
CA ASN A 238 -13.25 9.33 6.69
C ASN A 238 -12.33 9.57 7.89
N ALA A 239 -11.07 9.87 7.63
CA ALA A 239 -10.08 10.26 8.62
C ALA A 239 -9.19 11.38 8.08
N THR A 240 -8.97 12.41 8.90
CA THR A 240 -7.96 13.45 8.69
C THR A 240 -7.05 13.47 9.92
N VAL A 241 -5.75 13.34 9.69
CA VAL A 241 -4.73 13.33 10.74
C VAL A 241 -3.75 14.47 10.49
N HIS A 242 -3.63 15.35 11.47
CA HIS A 242 -2.65 16.43 11.49
C HIS A 242 -1.50 16.04 12.39
N GLY A 243 -0.35 15.76 11.81
CA GLY A 243 0.88 15.44 12.51
C GLY A 243 1.82 16.64 12.61
N THR A 244 2.72 16.59 13.58
CA THR A 244 3.84 17.52 13.69
C THR A 244 5.13 16.72 13.63
N LEU A 245 5.99 17.05 12.67
CA LEU A 245 7.27 16.42 12.48
C LEU A 245 8.36 17.23 13.20
N ASP A 246 9.30 16.51 13.81
CA ASP A 246 10.57 17.06 14.28
C ASP A 246 11.68 16.44 13.41
N LEU A 247 12.17 17.24 12.45
CA LEU A 247 13.24 16.87 11.53
C LEU A 247 14.60 17.23 12.16
N PRO A 248 15.73 16.67 11.67
CA PRO A 248 17.04 16.86 12.30
C PRO A 248 17.47 18.32 12.49
N ASP A 249 17.06 19.19 11.56
CA ASP A 249 17.42 20.62 11.54
C ASP A 249 16.20 21.55 11.69
N GLN A 250 15.00 20.99 11.93
CA GLN A 250 13.76 21.76 11.96
C GLN A 250 12.66 21.04 12.75
N SER A 251 12.06 21.71 13.72
CA SER A 251 10.90 21.20 14.47
C SER A 251 9.60 21.86 14.03
N GLY A 252 8.47 21.19 14.31
CA GLY A 252 7.16 21.75 14.12
C GLY A 252 6.63 21.72 12.69
N VAL A 253 7.18 20.91 11.80
CA VAL A 253 6.72 20.80 10.40
C VAL A 253 5.37 20.10 10.34
N PRO A 254 4.33 20.73 9.74
CA PRO A 254 3.02 20.10 9.63
C PRO A 254 3.00 18.98 8.58
N LEU A 255 2.41 17.86 8.97
CA LEU A 255 2.08 16.73 8.11
C LEU A 255 0.55 16.54 8.14
N THR A 256 -0.09 16.49 6.99
CA THR A 256 -1.52 16.13 6.89
C THR A 256 -1.68 14.83 6.11
N LEU A 257 -2.38 13.87 6.70
CA LEU A 257 -2.75 12.60 6.08
C LEU A 257 -4.27 12.50 5.99
N GLU A 258 -4.81 12.25 4.79
CA GLU A 258 -6.25 12.14 4.57
C GLU A 258 -6.61 10.80 3.92
N MET A 259 -7.53 10.09 4.54
CA MET A 259 -8.07 8.82 4.06
C MET A 259 -9.59 8.92 4.05
N LYS A 260 -10.19 8.90 2.87
CA LYS A 260 -11.64 9.09 2.74
C LYS A 260 -12.25 8.08 1.77
N ARG A 261 -13.34 7.47 2.17
CA ARG A 261 -14.19 6.64 1.31
C ARG A 261 -15.39 7.38 0.80
N MET A 262 -15.65 8.55 1.38
CA MET A 262 -16.74 9.43 1.03
C MET A 262 -16.19 10.81 0.68
N SER A 263 -15.46 10.89 -0.44
CA SER A 263 -14.94 12.10 -1.05
C SER A 263 -15.60 12.28 -2.41
N PRO A 264 -16.54 13.21 -2.58
CA PRO A 264 -17.16 13.49 -3.88
C PRO A 264 -16.10 13.82 -4.94
N THR A 265 -16.29 13.36 -6.17
CA THR A 265 -15.38 13.54 -7.31
C THR A 265 -14.08 12.73 -7.30
N ASP A 266 -13.83 11.93 -6.24
CA ASP A 266 -12.62 11.13 -6.08
C ASP A 266 -12.92 9.63 -6.24
N THR A 267 -12.83 9.11 -7.45
CA THR A 267 -13.08 7.68 -7.67
C THR A 267 -11.99 6.82 -7.03
N ASN A 268 -10.72 7.22 -7.21
CA ASN A 268 -9.54 6.54 -6.66
C ASN A 268 -8.34 7.48 -6.79
N SER A 269 -8.30 8.55 -5.97
CA SER A 269 -7.32 9.63 -6.10
C SER A 269 -6.27 9.54 -5.00
N TRP A 270 -5.02 9.28 -5.38
CA TRP A 270 -3.88 9.42 -4.50
C TRP A 270 -3.12 10.69 -4.83
N GLU A 271 -2.78 11.49 -3.82
CA GLU A 271 -2.20 12.81 -4.00
C GLU A 271 -1.09 13.07 -3.00
N ILE A 272 -0.06 13.80 -3.43
CA ILE A 272 1.00 14.29 -2.55
C ILE A 272 1.33 15.75 -2.87
N GLU A 273 1.46 16.57 -1.80
CA GLU A 273 2.01 17.90 -1.86
C GLU A 273 3.17 18.01 -0.87
N ILE A 274 4.28 18.55 -1.32
CA ILE A 274 5.44 18.85 -0.49
C ILE A 274 5.84 20.28 -0.80
N LEU A 275 5.87 21.15 0.21
CA LEU A 275 6.29 22.54 0.10
C LEU A 275 7.56 22.74 0.90
N GLY A 276 8.50 23.46 0.30
CA GLY A 276 9.76 23.85 0.93
C GLY A 276 10.13 25.29 0.64
N THR A 277 11.22 25.77 1.24
CA THR A 277 11.67 27.16 1.13
C THR A 277 12.19 27.53 -0.28
N GLU A 278 12.67 26.56 -1.03
CA GLU A 278 13.24 26.75 -2.36
C GLU A 278 12.34 26.26 -3.49
N GLY A 279 11.42 25.36 -3.18
CA GLY A 279 10.53 24.76 -4.15
C GLY A 279 9.46 23.90 -3.54
N GLY A 280 8.63 23.31 -4.39
CA GLY A 280 7.59 22.38 -3.96
C GLY A 280 6.99 21.62 -5.13
N VAL A 281 6.20 20.62 -4.79
CA VAL A 281 5.53 19.74 -5.76
C VAL A 281 4.09 19.47 -5.36
N ARG A 282 3.22 19.34 -6.37
CA ARG A 282 1.91 18.67 -6.29
C ARG A 282 1.84 17.59 -7.34
N TYR A 283 1.39 16.41 -6.94
CA TYR A 283 1.13 15.31 -7.85
C TYR A 283 -0.17 14.60 -7.46
N SER A 284 -0.94 14.21 -8.47
CA SER A 284 -2.22 13.50 -8.30
C SER A 284 -2.38 12.41 -9.36
N THR A 285 -2.89 11.24 -8.97
CA THR A 285 -3.24 10.16 -9.88
C THR A 285 -4.40 10.49 -10.83
N LYS A 286 -5.12 11.60 -10.61
CA LYS A 286 -6.10 12.11 -11.57
C LYS A 286 -5.48 12.56 -12.88
N LEU A 287 -4.23 13.02 -12.82
CA LEU A 287 -3.45 13.45 -13.99
C LEU A 287 -2.04 12.84 -13.89
N PRO A 288 -1.88 11.53 -14.14
CA PRO A 288 -0.66 10.79 -13.78
C PRO A 288 0.59 11.23 -14.53
N LYS A 289 0.46 11.95 -15.65
CA LYS A 289 1.58 12.57 -16.37
C LYS A 289 1.79 14.06 -16.05
N THR A 290 0.94 14.67 -15.23
CA THR A 290 1.08 16.08 -14.85
C THR A 290 1.80 16.21 -13.53
N PHE A 291 2.90 16.95 -13.53
CA PHE A 291 3.69 17.26 -12.35
C PHE A 291 3.72 18.78 -12.15
N LEU A 292 3.15 19.24 -11.04
CA LEU A 292 3.13 20.67 -10.72
C LEU A 292 4.32 20.99 -9.82
N THR A 293 5.11 21.97 -10.21
CA THR A 293 6.24 22.46 -9.42
C THR A 293 6.12 23.94 -9.13
N TYR A 294 6.59 24.33 -7.95
CA TYR A 294 6.86 25.71 -7.56
C TYR A 294 8.37 25.87 -7.35
N GLN A 295 8.93 27.02 -7.70
CA GLN A 295 10.32 27.35 -7.46
C GLN A 295 10.44 28.78 -6.96
N ARG A 296 11.15 28.99 -5.86
CA ARG A 296 11.40 30.31 -5.29
C ARG A 296 12.13 31.23 -6.31
N GLY A 297 11.85 32.52 -6.26
CA GLY A 297 12.47 33.53 -7.12
C GLY A 297 11.84 33.68 -8.49
N LYS A 298 10.79 32.90 -8.78
CA LYS A 298 9.93 33.03 -9.96
C LYS A 298 8.55 33.59 -9.55
N GLU A 299 7.63 33.64 -10.52
CA GLU A 299 6.23 34.00 -10.21
C GLU A 299 5.64 33.05 -9.16
N GLN A 300 4.71 33.58 -8.34
CA GLN A 300 3.99 32.77 -7.35
C GLN A 300 2.92 31.90 -8.05
N ALA A 301 3.38 30.97 -8.87
CA ALA A 301 2.54 30.12 -9.69
C ALA A 301 3.01 28.66 -9.70
N TRP A 302 2.04 27.76 -9.82
CA TRP A 302 2.34 26.35 -10.12
C TRP A 302 2.64 26.21 -11.60
N CYS A 303 3.84 25.72 -11.92
CA CYS A 303 4.24 25.38 -13.28
C CYS A 303 3.86 23.91 -13.56
N SER A 304 3.05 23.70 -14.59
CA SER A 304 2.71 22.34 -15.07
C SER A 304 3.79 21.79 -15.99
N THR A 305 4.20 20.57 -15.74
CA THR A 305 5.16 19.84 -16.57
C THR A 305 4.54 18.51 -17.00
N ASP A 306 4.68 18.17 -18.29
CA ASP A 306 4.43 16.81 -18.77
C ASP A 306 5.58 15.90 -18.30
N LEU A 307 5.25 14.95 -17.45
CA LEU A 307 6.23 14.19 -16.69
C LEU A 307 6.86 13.09 -17.56
N GLY A 308 8.12 13.29 -17.95
CA GLY A 308 8.95 12.28 -18.62
C GLY A 308 9.78 11.40 -17.66
N PHE A 309 9.49 11.44 -16.36
CA PHE A 309 10.22 10.65 -15.36
C PHE A 309 9.81 9.18 -15.41
N GLY A 310 10.78 8.27 -15.30
CA GLY A 310 10.55 6.83 -15.40
C GLY A 310 10.09 6.19 -14.10
N MET A 311 9.55 5.00 -14.21
CA MET A 311 9.30 4.08 -13.09
C MET A 311 10.63 3.43 -12.62
N PRO A 312 10.69 2.83 -11.41
CA PRO A 312 11.92 2.25 -10.85
C PRO A 312 12.58 1.19 -11.73
N PHE A 313 11.79 0.35 -12.40
CA PHE A 313 12.27 -0.59 -13.43
C PHE A 313 11.85 -0.09 -14.82
N LYS A 314 12.78 -0.16 -15.77
CA LYS A 314 12.53 0.27 -17.15
C LYS A 314 11.51 -0.63 -17.82
N THR A 315 10.60 -0.04 -18.58
CA THR A 315 9.62 -0.76 -19.39
C THR A 315 9.82 -0.53 -20.87
N ILE A 316 9.27 -1.41 -21.70
CA ILE A 316 9.32 -1.29 -23.18
C ILE A 316 8.73 0.02 -23.71
N THR A 317 7.77 0.60 -22.96
CA THR A 317 7.11 1.86 -23.34
C THR A 317 7.81 3.10 -22.78
N GLY A 318 8.70 2.93 -21.79
CA GLY A 318 9.35 4.05 -21.11
C GLY A 318 8.35 5.02 -20.49
N GLY A 319 8.60 6.32 -20.68
CA GLY A 319 7.72 7.40 -20.21
C GLY A 319 6.72 7.93 -21.25
N ILE A 320 6.52 7.22 -22.37
CA ILE A 320 5.68 7.70 -23.49
C ILE A 320 4.20 7.67 -23.14
N PHE A 321 3.74 6.57 -22.49
CA PHE A 321 2.34 6.37 -22.12
C PHE A 321 2.12 6.57 -20.62
N GLU A 322 0.86 6.85 -20.25
CA GLU A 322 0.43 7.00 -18.87
C GLU A 322 0.51 5.64 -18.16
N PRO A 323 1.15 5.57 -16.95
CA PRO A 323 1.11 4.37 -16.15
C PRO A 323 -0.26 4.21 -15.47
N GLY A 324 -0.77 2.97 -15.46
CA GLY A 324 -1.97 2.60 -14.74
C GLY A 324 -1.70 1.76 -13.49
N PHE A 325 -2.77 1.38 -12.78
CA PHE A 325 -2.68 0.52 -11.61
C PHE A 325 -1.95 -0.82 -11.89
N PRO A 326 -2.20 -1.54 -13.01
CA PRO A 326 -1.46 -2.76 -13.31
C PRO A 326 0.05 -2.55 -13.47
N ASP A 327 0.47 -1.38 -13.98
CA ASP A 327 1.89 -1.06 -14.16
C ASP A 327 2.58 -0.86 -12.82
N ILE A 328 1.99 -0.09 -11.91
CA ILE A 328 2.60 0.15 -10.58
C ILE A 328 2.55 -1.10 -9.70
N LEU A 329 1.56 -1.96 -9.85
CA LEU A 329 1.52 -3.25 -9.19
C LEU A 329 2.67 -4.15 -9.67
N GLN A 330 2.95 -4.18 -10.99
CA GLN A 330 4.09 -4.90 -11.54
C GLN A 330 5.41 -4.35 -11.04
N GLN A 331 5.58 -3.02 -10.98
CA GLN A 331 6.77 -2.36 -10.44
C GLN A 331 7.00 -2.68 -8.96
N MET A 332 5.94 -2.69 -8.16
CA MET A 332 5.98 -3.08 -6.75
C MET A 332 6.47 -4.52 -6.59
N TRP A 333 5.92 -5.44 -7.39
CA TRP A 333 6.37 -6.85 -7.39
C TRP A 333 7.81 -6.99 -7.84
N ALA A 334 8.22 -6.25 -8.87
CA ALA A 334 9.61 -6.24 -9.32
C ALA A 334 10.55 -5.74 -8.21
N ALA A 335 10.15 -4.70 -7.47
CA ALA A 335 10.92 -4.19 -6.33
C ALA A 335 11.02 -5.22 -5.20
N TYR A 336 9.90 -5.86 -4.82
CA TYR A 336 9.89 -6.91 -3.81
C TYR A 336 10.85 -8.05 -4.16
N LEU A 337 10.75 -8.57 -5.38
CA LEU A 337 11.55 -9.71 -5.82
C LEU A 337 13.02 -9.35 -6.02
N ALA A 338 13.32 -8.17 -6.53
CA ALA A 338 14.69 -7.66 -6.66
C ALA A 338 15.32 -7.44 -5.27
N GLU A 339 14.57 -6.90 -4.31
CA GLU A 339 15.07 -6.72 -2.93
C GLU A 339 15.34 -8.07 -2.27
N ARG A 340 14.44 -9.04 -2.42
CA ARG A 340 14.63 -10.42 -1.95
C ARG A 340 15.89 -11.06 -2.53
N ALA A 341 16.23 -10.77 -3.76
CA ALA A 341 17.42 -11.25 -4.44
C ALA A 341 18.70 -10.45 -4.16
N GLY A 342 18.61 -9.32 -3.42
CA GLY A 342 19.75 -8.42 -3.19
C GLY A 342 20.07 -7.53 -4.40
N GLU A 343 19.15 -7.37 -5.34
CA GLU A 343 19.33 -6.67 -6.62
C GLU A 343 18.51 -5.37 -6.74
N LEU A 344 17.89 -4.91 -5.66
CA LEU A 344 17.08 -3.69 -5.67
C LEU A 344 17.92 -2.43 -5.96
N GLY A 345 19.17 -2.40 -5.45
CA GLY A 345 20.05 -1.24 -5.55
C GLY A 345 19.47 -0.03 -4.79
N SER A 346 19.51 1.15 -5.39
CA SER A 346 19.00 2.39 -4.82
C SER A 346 17.51 2.65 -5.11
N ARG A 347 16.83 1.72 -5.77
CA ARG A 347 15.41 1.86 -6.13
C ARG A 347 14.53 1.90 -4.87
N PHE A 348 13.36 2.49 -4.99
CA PHE A 348 12.36 2.48 -3.93
C PHE A 348 11.80 1.06 -3.76
N GLY A 349 11.79 0.55 -2.53
CA GLY A 349 11.29 -0.80 -2.20
C GLY A 349 9.89 -0.78 -1.59
N CYS A 350 9.31 -1.97 -1.39
CA CYS A 350 8.04 -2.15 -0.68
C CYS A 350 8.14 -1.73 0.78
N ALA A 351 7.01 -1.51 1.44
CA ALA A 351 7.01 -1.17 2.86
C ALA A 351 7.59 -2.30 3.71
N THR A 352 8.45 -1.94 4.65
CA THR A 352 9.03 -2.90 5.60
C THR A 352 8.03 -3.24 6.70
N PRO A 353 8.21 -4.37 7.42
CA PRO A 353 7.41 -4.66 8.61
C PRO A 353 7.48 -3.57 9.68
N ASP A 354 8.64 -2.91 9.87
CA ASP A 354 8.77 -1.82 10.83
C ASP A 354 8.00 -0.56 10.40
N GLU A 355 8.03 -0.21 9.10
CA GLU A 355 7.18 0.88 8.57
C GLU A 355 5.69 0.55 8.72
N ALA A 356 5.29 -0.71 8.55
CA ALA A 356 3.92 -1.14 8.75
C ALA A 356 3.52 -1.13 10.24
N VAL A 357 4.43 -1.47 11.15
CA VAL A 357 4.20 -1.29 12.60
C VAL A 357 4.07 0.19 12.94
N ALA A 358 4.97 1.05 12.45
CA ALA A 358 4.86 2.50 12.65
C ALA A 358 3.54 3.07 12.10
N HIS A 359 3.07 2.60 10.96
CA HIS A 359 1.75 2.91 10.42
C HIS A 359 0.62 2.57 11.41
N HIS A 360 0.64 1.38 12.03
CA HIS A 360 -0.35 1.00 13.04
C HIS A 360 -0.24 1.82 14.33
N GLU A 361 0.98 2.26 14.72
CA GLU A 361 1.18 3.18 15.85
C GLU A 361 0.50 4.53 15.59
N LEU A 362 0.63 5.07 14.37
CA LEU A 362 -0.08 6.30 13.97
C LEU A 362 -1.59 6.16 14.12
N TRP A 363 -2.17 5.05 13.67
CA TRP A 363 -3.63 4.86 13.72
C TRP A 363 -4.14 4.53 15.12
N ALA A 364 -3.36 3.85 15.94
CA ALA A 364 -3.69 3.67 17.35
C ALA A 364 -3.72 5.03 18.09
N ALA A 365 -2.74 5.89 17.84
CA ALA A 365 -2.71 7.25 18.40
C ALA A 365 -3.84 8.13 17.83
N ALA A 366 -4.19 7.98 16.55
CA ALA A 366 -5.30 8.71 15.93
C ALA A 366 -6.65 8.35 16.56
N LEU A 367 -6.89 7.06 16.88
CA LEU A 367 -8.08 6.62 17.59
C LEU A 367 -8.18 7.26 18.99
N VAL A 368 -7.07 7.28 19.74
CA VAL A 368 -7.01 7.94 21.06
C VAL A 368 -7.24 9.44 20.93
N SER A 369 -6.55 10.09 19.99
CA SER A 369 -6.70 11.52 19.75
C SER A 369 -8.13 11.92 19.45
N HIS A 370 -8.80 11.17 18.58
CA HIS A 370 -10.20 11.42 18.25
C HIS A 370 -11.14 11.20 19.43
N ALA A 371 -10.95 10.11 20.18
CA ALA A 371 -11.81 9.79 21.33
C ALA A 371 -11.68 10.81 22.47
N GLU A 372 -10.46 11.27 22.73
CA GLU A 372 -10.15 12.20 23.83
C GLU A 372 -10.12 13.68 23.38
N GLN A 373 -10.31 13.96 22.09
CA GLN A 373 -10.31 15.33 21.50
C GLN A 373 -9.05 16.14 21.88
N ARG A 374 -7.89 15.49 21.87
CA ARG A 374 -6.60 16.10 22.22
C ARG A 374 -5.46 15.66 21.30
N VAL A 375 -4.37 16.41 21.34
CA VAL A 375 -3.11 16.01 20.73
C VAL A 375 -2.52 14.82 21.51
N VAL A 376 -2.01 13.82 20.76
CA VAL A 376 -1.34 12.64 21.30
C VAL A 376 0.11 12.64 20.83
N SER A 377 1.05 12.38 21.75
CA SER A 377 2.47 12.11 21.44
C SER A 377 2.68 10.66 21.06
N LEU A 378 3.66 10.40 20.18
CA LEU A 378 4.02 9.09 19.64
C LEU A 378 5.33 8.59 20.17
#